data_14c786334af3718893f46e0126f4fb3c
#
_entry.id   14c786334af3718893f46e0126f4fb3c
#
_cell.length_a   1.000
_cell.length_b   1.000
_cell.length_c   1.000
_cell.angle_alpha   90.00
_cell.angle_beta   90.00
_cell.angle_gamma   90.00
#
_symmetry.space_group_name_H-M   'P 1'
#
loop_
_entity.id
_entity.type
_entity.pdbx_description
1 polymer ?
#
loop_
_entity_poly.entity_id
_entity_poly.type
_entity_poly.pdbx_seq_one_letter_code
_entity_poly.pdbx_strand_id
1 'polypeptide(L)'
;YFYSTAINETEALEEAAWVVKKIAPYSVTYPVVYDFEDFNSKRCANVGGVECTKNANAFLNFVKSKGYEPMMYANKSDITSRLSRSSFSCKFWLAHYTTQTDYTGNVNMWQYTSKGTVPGIKGEVDMNIAYFNYGTVAEPKHTHDFKEEVKNSYKASTCLKDGSKVMACSCGDKETKV
;
A
#
# COMPACT_ATOMS: atom_id res chain seq x y z
N TYR A 1 1.47 2.04 4.86
CA TYR A 1 0.61 1.86 6.05
C TYR A 1 0.39 3.17 6.78
N PHE A 2 -0.68 3.23 7.57
CA PHE A 2 -1.06 4.42 8.31
C PHE A 2 -1.24 4.06 9.79
N TYR A 3 -0.38 4.61 10.64
CA TYR A 3 -0.46 4.50 12.09
C TYR A 3 -1.64 5.33 12.61
N SER A 4 -2.71 4.64 13.04
CA SER A 4 -3.93 5.29 13.48
C SER A 4 -3.85 5.73 14.95
N THR A 5 -4.41 6.91 15.21
CA THR A 5 -4.57 7.45 16.57
C THR A 5 -6.01 7.81 16.89
N ALA A 6 -6.95 7.38 16.05
CA ALA A 6 -8.36 7.71 16.17
C ALA A 6 -8.97 7.15 17.46
N ILE A 7 -9.68 7.98 18.20
CA ILE A 7 -10.38 7.59 19.44
C ILE A 7 -11.88 7.33 19.23
N ASN A 8 -12.39 7.64 18.03
CA ASN A 8 -13.78 7.40 17.62
C ASN A 8 -13.88 7.23 16.10
N GLU A 9 -15.04 6.79 15.61
CA GLU A 9 -15.27 6.54 14.17
C GLU A 9 -15.13 7.81 13.31
N THR A 10 -15.48 8.99 13.81
CA THR A 10 -15.35 10.25 13.07
C THR A 10 -13.89 10.52 12.74
N GLU A 11 -13.01 10.42 13.73
CA GLU A 11 -11.56 10.60 13.53
C GLU A 11 -10.98 9.52 12.61
N ALA A 12 -11.42 8.27 12.75
CA ALA A 12 -10.98 7.18 11.86
C ALA A 12 -11.36 7.44 10.39
N LEU A 13 -12.53 8.04 10.13
CA LEU A 13 -12.94 8.45 8.80
C LEU A 13 -12.13 9.65 8.28
N GLU A 14 -11.78 10.61 9.14
CA GLU A 14 -10.91 11.74 8.78
C GLU A 14 -9.49 11.26 8.42
N GLU A 15 -8.93 10.34 9.20
CA GLU A 15 -7.66 9.68 8.92
C GLU A 15 -7.70 8.93 7.57
N ALA A 16 -8.75 8.15 7.32
CA ALA A 16 -8.94 7.42 6.07
C ALA A 16 -9.05 8.36 4.86
N ALA A 17 -9.82 9.45 4.99
CA ALA A 17 -9.97 10.45 3.94
C ALA A 17 -8.64 11.14 3.63
N TRP A 18 -7.86 11.45 4.66
CA TRP A 18 -6.54 12.04 4.52
C TRP A 18 -5.58 11.09 3.78
N VAL A 19 -5.54 9.81 4.17
CA VAL A 19 -4.72 8.80 3.49
C VAL A 19 -5.09 8.69 2.02
N VAL A 20 -6.37 8.50 1.71
CA VAL A 20 -6.86 8.38 0.33
C VAL A 20 -6.48 9.61 -0.51
N LYS A 21 -6.63 10.81 0.05
CA LYS A 21 -6.20 12.06 -0.61
C LYS A 21 -4.69 12.08 -0.90
N LYS A 22 -3.87 11.57 0.03
CA LYS A 22 -2.40 11.56 -0.12
C LYS A 22 -1.92 10.54 -1.14
N ILE A 23 -2.56 9.39 -1.22
CA ILE A 23 -2.15 8.32 -2.15
C ILE A 23 -2.77 8.46 -3.55
N ALA A 24 -3.82 9.27 -3.72
CA ALA A 24 -4.53 9.43 -4.99
C ALA A 24 -3.64 9.76 -6.21
N PRO A 25 -2.55 10.55 -6.09
CA PRO A 25 -1.65 10.82 -7.22
C PRO A 25 -0.75 9.64 -7.61
N TYR A 26 -0.72 8.55 -6.84
CA TYR A 26 0.21 7.45 -7.03
C TYR A 26 -0.49 6.18 -7.48
N SER A 27 0.21 5.34 -8.25
CA SER A 27 -0.24 3.98 -8.57
C SER A 27 0.02 3.07 -7.37
N VAL A 28 -0.99 2.91 -6.51
CA VAL A 28 -0.88 2.07 -5.31
C VAL A 28 -1.37 0.67 -5.63
N THR A 29 -0.48 -0.32 -5.61
CA THR A 29 -0.76 -1.73 -5.91
C THR A 29 -0.84 -2.60 -4.67
N TYR A 30 -0.25 -2.14 -3.58
CA TYR A 30 -0.30 -2.80 -2.28
C TYR A 30 -1.54 -2.37 -1.49
N PRO A 31 -2.01 -3.20 -0.55
CA PRO A 31 -3.11 -2.80 0.33
C PRO A 31 -2.79 -1.53 1.11
N VAL A 32 -3.81 -0.74 1.38
CA VAL A 32 -3.75 0.37 2.34
C VAL A 32 -3.99 -0.20 3.72
N VAL A 33 -3.00 -0.05 4.59
CA VAL A 33 -2.97 -0.71 5.89
C VAL A 33 -3.41 0.23 6.99
N TYR A 34 -4.39 -0.20 7.79
CA TYR A 34 -4.69 0.38 9.10
C TYR A 34 -3.75 -0.26 10.12
N ASP A 35 -2.83 0.52 10.64
CA ASP A 35 -1.83 0.11 11.62
C ASP A 35 -2.38 0.33 13.03
N PHE A 36 -2.64 -0.77 13.73
CA PHE A 36 -3.13 -0.78 15.10
C PHE A 36 -2.04 -1.23 16.05
N GLU A 37 -1.39 -0.27 16.68
CA GLU A 37 -0.40 -0.52 17.71
C GLU A 37 -0.38 0.61 18.75
N ASP A 38 0.31 0.40 19.89
CA ASP A 38 0.47 1.39 20.96
C ASP A 38 -0.84 1.94 21.57
N PHE A 39 -1.96 1.29 21.36
CA PHE A 39 -3.26 1.73 21.87
C PHE A 39 -3.38 1.69 23.42
N ASN A 40 -2.39 1.13 24.10
CA ASN A 40 -2.30 1.17 25.57
C ASN A 40 -1.64 2.43 26.08
N SER A 41 -1.19 3.32 25.21
CA SER A 41 -0.46 4.52 25.55
C SER A 41 -1.11 5.79 25.02
N LYS A 42 -0.78 6.90 25.63
CA LYS A 42 -1.16 8.24 25.19
C LYS A 42 -2.68 8.41 25.07
N ARG A 43 -3.10 9.01 23.97
CA ARG A 43 -4.45 9.40 23.65
C ARG A 43 -5.43 8.21 23.53
N CYS A 44 -4.97 7.07 23.08
CA CYS A 44 -5.80 5.89 22.82
C CYS A 44 -5.92 4.95 24.03
N ALA A 45 -5.25 5.22 25.15
CA ALA A 45 -5.15 4.34 26.31
C ALA A 45 -6.51 3.92 26.91
N ASN A 46 -7.51 4.80 26.83
CA ASN A 46 -8.85 4.57 27.38
C ASN A 46 -9.89 4.14 26.35
N VAL A 47 -9.48 3.89 25.09
CA VAL A 47 -10.41 3.44 24.04
C VAL A 47 -10.62 1.94 24.20
N GLY A 48 -11.86 1.54 24.46
CA GLY A 48 -12.23 0.13 24.64
C GLY A 48 -12.11 -0.67 23.33
N GLY A 49 -11.93 -1.99 23.45
CA GLY A 49 -11.73 -2.87 22.30
C GLY A 49 -12.87 -2.86 21.27
N VAL A 50 -14.11 -2.71 21.73
CA VAL A 50 -15.29 -2.57 20.85
C VAL A 50 -15.16 -1.31 19.99
N GLU A 51 -14.78 -0.18 20.60
CA GLU A 51 -14.61 1.08 19.89
C GLU A 51 -13.39 1.03 18.96
N CYS A 52 -12.27 0.45 19.39
CA CYS A 52 -11.11 0.20 18.52
C CYS A 52 -11.51 -0.60 17.26
N THR A 53 -12.34 -1.64 17.43
CA THR A 53 -12.84 -2.46 16.30
C THR A 53 -13.72 -1.66 15.35
N LYS A 54 -14.61 -0.79 15.89
CA LYS A 54 -15.45 0.09 15.07
C LYS A 54 -14.61 1.12 14.29
N ASN A 55 -13.66 1.78 14.96
CA ASN A 55 -12.77 2.75 14.34
C ASN A 55 -11.99 2.12 13.18
N ALA A 56 -11.39 0.95 13.41
CA ALA A 56 -10.68 0.22 12.37
C ALA A 56 -11.60 -0.14 11.20
N ASN A 57 -12.82 -0.62 11.46
CA ASN A 57 -13.79 -0.92 10.40
C ASN A 57 -14.22 0.33 9.63
N ALA A 58 -14.41 1.47 10.29
CA ALA A 58 -14.75 2.72 9.63
C ALA A 58 -13.67 3.12 8.62
N PHE A 59 -12.40 3.09 9.04
CA PHE A 59 -11.25 3.35 8.17
C PHE A 59 -11.17 2.36 6.99
N LEU A 60 -11.16 1.06 7.27
CA LEU A 60 -11.00 0.00 6.28
C LEU A 60 -12.12 0.01 5.23
N ASN A 61 -13.37 0.20 5.66
CA ASN A 61 -14.52 0.29 4.78
C ASN A 61 -14.48 1.56 3.91
N PHE A 62 -14.04 2.68 4.47
CA PHE A 62 -13.84 3.91 3.69
C PHE A 62 -12.78 3.71 2.60
N VAL A 63 -11.62 3.17 2.94
CA VAL A 63 -10.54 2.84 1.99
C VAL A 63 -11.07 1.94 0.86
N LYS A 64 -11.80 0.88 1.22
CA LYS A 64 -12.43 -0.04 0.25
C LYS A 64 -13.42 0.68 -0.66
N SER A 65 -14.24 1.59 -0.13
CA SER A 65 -15.22 2.36 -0.91
C SER A 65 -14.57 3.28 -1.95
N LYS A 66 -13.28 3.60 -1.77
CA LYS A 66 -12.48 4.41 -2.71
C LYS A 66 -11.68 3.56 -3.71
N GLY A 67 -11.91 2.25 -3.74
CA GLY A 67 -11.28 1.33 -4.70
C GLY A 67 -9.92 0.80 -4.31
N TYR A 68 -9.45 1.05 -3.10
CA TYR A 68 -8.21 0.49 -2.58
C TYR A 68 -8.46 -0.81 -1.82
N GLU A 69 -7.51 -1.73 -1.86
CA GLU A 69 -7.55 -2.96 -1.06
C GLU A 69 -7.23 -2.62 0.40
N PRO A 70 -8.12 -2.90 1.37
CA PRO A 70 -7.84 -2.65 2.78
C PRO A 70 -7.06 -3.80 3.42
N MET A 71 -6.21 -3.50 4.38
CA MET A 71 -5.51 -4.48 5.21
C MET A 71 -5.44 -3.98 6.66
N MET A 72 -5.63 -4.88 7.60
CA MET A 72 -5.46 -4.63 9.03
C MET A 72 -4.09 -5.12 9.46
N TYR A 73 -3.30 -4.28 10.16
CA TYR A 73 -2.09 -4.68 10.88
C TYR A 73 -2.33 -4.61 12.38
N ALA A 74 -1.95 -5.66 13.08
CA ALA A 74 -1.91 -5.69 14.53
C ALA A 74 -0.94 -6.76 15.03
N ASN A 75 -0.42 -6.59 16.25
CA ASN A 75 0.31 -7.65 16.92
C ASN A 75 -0.63 -8.76 17.42
N LYS A 76 -0.06 -9.93 17.72
CA LYS A 76 -0.83 -11.11 18.16
C LYS A 76 -1.64 -10.82 19.42
N SER A 77 -1.09 -10.10 20.41
CA SER A 77 -1.80 -9.78 21.64
C SER A 77 -3.05 -8.96 21.38
N ASP A 78 -2.94 -7.89 20.62
CA ASP A 78 -4.05 -6.99 20.34
C ASP A 78 -5.16 -7.66 19.53
N ILE A 79 -4.81 -8.45 18.50
CA ILE A 79 -5.81 -9.13 17.66
C ILE A 79 -6.54 -10.24 18.41
N THR A 80 -5.96 -10.82 19.46
CA THR A 80 -6.57 -11.89 20.24
C THR A 80 -7.33 -11.41 21.47
N SER A 81 -6.95 -10.27 22.05
CA SER A 81 -7.49 -9.81 23.33
C SER A 81 -8.27 -8.50 23.26
N ARG A 82 -8.00 -7.67 22.26
CA ARG A 82 -8.56 -6.32 22.18
C ARG A 82 -9.48 -6.11 20.98
N LEU A 83 -9.13 -6.67 19.84
CA LEU A 83 -9.87 -6.50 18.59
C LEU A 83 -10.78 -7.71 18.31
N SER A 84 -11.89 -7.49 17.65
CA SER A 84 -12.72 -8.58 17.12
C SER A 84 -12.28 -8.94 15.70
N ARG A 85 -11.35 -9.89 15.54
CA ARG A 85 -10.80 -10.29 14.22
C ARG A 85 -11.90 -10.67 13.21
N SER A 86 -12.95 -11.35 13.68
CA SER A 86 -14.08 -11.78 12.84
C SER A 86 -14.90 -10.63 12.26
N SER A 87 -14.78 -9.42 12.83
CA SER A 87 -15.45 -8.22 12.33
C SER A 87 -14.76 -7.57 11.13
N PHE A 88 -13.54 -8.02 10.76
CA PHE A 88 -12.77 -7.43 9.66
C PHE A 88 -12.89 -8.27 8.38
N SER A 89 -13.50 -7.70 7.34
CA SER A 89 -13.59 -8.31 6.00
C SER A 89 -12.46 -7.80 5.09
N CYS A 90 -11.21 -7.93 5.56
CA CYS A 90 -10.03 -7.48 4.83
C CYS A 90 -8.85 -8.43 5.06
N LYS A 91 -7.77 -8.23 4.30
CA LYS A 91 -6.49 -8.90 4.55
C LYS A 91 -5.97 -8.58 5.94
N PHE A 92 -5.15 -9.47 6.49
CA PHE A 92 -4.54 -9.30 7.81
C PHE A 92 -3.03 -9.47 7.76
N TRP A 93 -2.33 -8.49 8.31
CA TRP A 93 -0.90 -8.48 8.54
C TRP A 93 -0.64 -8.64 10.04
N LEU A 94 -0.14 -9.81 10.41
CA LEU A 94 0.16 -10.17 11.80
C LEU A 94 1.58 -9.76 12.15
N ALA A 95 1.78 -9.04 13.26
CA ALA A 95 3.08 -8.93 13.91
C ALA A 95 3.19 -9.96 15.05
N HIS A 96 4.13 -10.87 14.92
CA HIS A 96 4.45 -11.87 15.93
C HIS A 96 5.90 -12.30 15.76
N TYR A 97 6.79 -11.75 16.58
CA TYR A 97 8.24 -11.93 16.47
C TYR A 97 8.66 -13.28 17.04
N THR A 98 8.71 -14.29 16.18
CA THR A 98 9.03 -15.66 16.50
C THR A 98 9.46 -16.42 15.24
N THR A 99 10.05 -17.59 15.40
CA THR A 99 10.41 -18.47 14.28
C THR A 99 9.21 -19.22 13.69
N GLN A 100 8.14 -19.39 14.48
CA GLN A 100 6.91 -20.03 14.05
C GLN A 100 5.76 -19.43 14.85
N THR A 101 4.77 -18.86 14.16
CA THR A 101 3.60 -18.30 14.84
C THR A 101 2.64 -19.42 15.25
N ASP A 102 2.10 -19.30 16.47
CA ASP A 102 1.01 -20.12 17.01
C ASP A 102 -0.37 -19.43 16.86
N TYR A 103 -0.45 -18.34 16.12
CA TYR A 103 -1.72 -17.70 15.77
C TYR A 103 -2.48 -18.56 14.77
N THR A 104 -3.70 -18.98 15.13
CA THR A 104 -4.51 -19.93 14.35
C THR A 104 -5.45 -19.28 13.34
N GLY A 105 -5.56 -17.94 13.36
CA GLY A 105 -6.39 -17.18 12.43
C GLY A 105 -5.76 -17.07 11.04
N ASN A 106 -6.56 -16.66 10.05
CA ASN A 106 -6.07 -16.42 8.70
C ASN A 106 -5.13 -15.21 8.66
N VAL A 107 -3.92 -15.40 8.17
CA VAL A 107 -2.87 -14.39 8.02
C VAL A 107 -2.51 -14.27 6.54
N ASN A 108 -2.51 -13.04 6.02
CA ASN A 108 -2.11 -12.75 4.64
C ASN A 108 -0.67 -12.23 4.56
N MET A 109 -0.16 -11.63 5.63
CA MET A 109 1.22 -11.17 5.75
C MET A 109 1.68 -11.32 7.20
N TRP A 110 2.91 -11.74 7.41
CA TRP A 110 3.47 -11.97 8.74
C TRP A 110 4.79 -11.22 8.91
N GLN A 111 4.82 -10.31 9.87
CA GLN A 111 6.02 -9.66 10.36
C GLN A 111 6.62 -10.54 11.46
N TYR A 112 7.73 -11.20 11.15
CA TYR A 112 8.30 -12.25 12.01
C TYR A 112 9.46 -11.76 12.87
N THR A 113 10.05 -10.60 12.56
CA THR A 113 11.12 -9.98 13.34
C THR A 113 11.20 -8.49 13.05
N SER A 114 11.65 -7.71 14.04
CA SER A 114 12.07 -6.31 13.91
C SER A 114 13.59 -6.15 13.88
N LYS A 115 14.35 -7.24 13.81
CA LYS A 115 15.81 -7.28 13.89
C LYS A 115 16.45 -7.83 12.62
N GLY A 116 15.83 -7.59 11.48
CA GLY A 116 16.37 -8.00 10.20
C GLY A 116 17.51 -7.12 9.73
N THR A 117 18.28 -7.61 8.78
CA THR A 117 19.35 -6.86 8.12
C THR A 117 19.15 -6.91 6.61
N VAL A 118 19.19 -5.74 5.96
CA VAL A 118 19.09 -5.61 4.51
C VAL A 118 20.33 -4.91 3.99
N PRO A 119 21.04 -5.46 2.99
CA PRO A 119 22.19 -4.80 2.38
C PRO A 119 21.85 -3.38 1.90
N GLY A 120 22.68 -2.41 2.29
CA GLY A 120 22.47 -1.01 1.95
C GLY A 120 21.62 -0.21 2.96
N ILE A 121 20.98 -0.86 3.93
CA ILE A 121 20.25 -0.20 5.01
C ILE A 121 21.07 -0.33 6.31
N LYS A 122 21.34 0.82 6.95
CA LYS A 122 22.01 0.86 8.25
C LYS A 122 20.98 0.69 9.36
N GLY A 123 21.20 -0.32 10.21
CA GLY A 123 20.35 -0.61 11.35
C GLY A 123 19.45 -1.82 11.13
N GLU A 124 18.63 -2.13 12.13
CA GLU A 124 17.66 -3.22 12.10
C GLU A 124 16.41 -2.79 11.32
N VAL A 125 15.77 -3.75 10.65
CA VAL A 125 14.54 -3.55 9.87
C VAL A 125 13.53 -4.65 10.15
N ASP A 126 12.27 -4.33 10.00
CA ASP A 126 11.18 -5.28 10.06
C ASP A 126 11.20 -6.20 8.85
N MET A 127 11.13 -7.51 9.09
CA MET A 127 11.09 -8.50 8.01
C MET A 127 9.73 -9.18 7.96
N ASN A 128 9.24 -9.39 6.75
CA ASN A 128 7.89 -9.85 6.50
C ASN A 128 7.85 -10.98 5.48
N ILE A 129 6.84 -11.84 5.60
CA ILE A 129 6.47 -12.84 4.60
C ILE A 129 5.05 -12.52 4.15
N ALA A 130 4.87 -12.28 2.85
CA ALA A 130 3.55 -12.10 2.26
C ALA A 130 3.07 -13.41 1.64
N TYR A 131 1.85 -13.81 1.93
CA TYR A 131 1.21 -15.03 1.43
C TYR A 131 0.25 -14.77 0.27
N PHE A 132 0.38 -13.65 -0.40
CA PHE A 132 -0.39 -13.28 -1.58
C PHE A 132 0.50 -12.60 -2.62
N ASN A 133 0.13 -12.75 -3.88
CA ASN A 133 0.79 -12.02 -4.96
C ASN A 133 0.23 -10.60 -5.00
N TYR A 134 1.10 -9.64 -4.91
CA TYR A 134 0.81 -8.26 -5.32
C TYR A 134 0.81 -8.28 -6.84
N GLY A 135 -0.30 -8.39 -7.48
CA GLY A 135 -0.40 -8.52 -8.94
C GLY A 135 0.65 -7.70 -9.67
N THR A 136 1.05 -8.13 -10.83
CA THR A 136 1.85 -7.29 -11.73
C THR A 136 1.24 -5.91 -11.72
N VAL A 137 2.04 -4.91 -11.41
CA VAL A 137 1.64 -3.51 -11.58
C VAL A 137 1.02 -3.43 -12.96
N ALA A 138 -0.30 -3.24 -13.05
CA ALA A 138 -0.84 -2.76 -14.30
C ALA A 138 -0.10 -1.46 -14.52
N GLU A 139 0.81 -1.44 -15.52
CA GLU A 139 1.47 -0.22 -15.95
C GLU A 139 0.41 0.88 -15.92
N PRO A 140 0.66 2.00 -15.25
CA PRO A 140 -0.31 3.08 -15.25
C PRO A 140 -0.65 3.32 -16.71
N LYS A 141 -1.93 3.16 -17.08
CA LYS A 141 -2.40 3.47 -18.43
C LYS A 141 -2.30 4.97 -18.62
N HIS A 142 -1.09 5.48 -18.77
CA HIS A 142 -0.93 6.82 -19.27
C HIS A 142 -1.01 6.74 -20.80
N THR A 143 -1.75 7.65 -21.35
CA THR A 143 -1.75 7.84 -22.81
C THR A 143 -0.40 8.45 -23.16
N HIS A 144 0.39 7.72 -23.96
CA HIS A 144 1.67 8.21 -24.43
C HIS A 144 1.46 9.47 -25.27
N ASP A 145 2.10 10.53 -24.87
CA ASP A 145 2.13 11.80 -25.61
C ASP A 145 3.54 11.99 -26.17
N PHE A 146 3.74 11.54 -27.40
CA PHE A 146 5.01 11.57 -28.12
C PHE A 146 5.24 12.97 -28.71
N LYS A 147 5.58 13.94 -27.86
CA LYS A 147 5.79 15.35 -28.25
C LYS A 147 7.27 15.72 -28.51
N GLU A 148 8.19 15.05 -27.86
CA GLU A 148 9.59 15.39 -27.93
C GLU A 148 10.30 14.60 -29.03
N GLU A 149 10.93 15.29 -29.97
CA GLU A 149 11.76 14.66 -30.98
C GLU A 149 13.11 14.20 -30.40
N VAL A 150 13.43 12.94 -30.60
CA VAL A 150 14.73 12.40 -30.19
C VAL A 150 15.80 12.99 -31.08
N LYS A 151 16.78 13.69 -30.49
CA LYS A 151 17.89 14.34 -31.22
C LYS A 151 18.56 13.37 -32.20
N ASN A 152 18.81 13.84 -33.42
CA ASN A 152 19.47 13.08 -34.51
C ASN A 152 18.70 11.85 -34.99
N SER A 153 17.38 11.76 -34.70
CA SER A 153 16.54 10.65 -35.16
C SER A 153 15.95 10.86 -36.56
N TYR A 154 15.93 12.09 -37.04
CA TYR A 154 15.35 12.43 -38.34
C TYR A 154 16.10 11.76 -39.49
N LYS A 155 15.35 11.10 -40.36
CA LYS A 155 15.81 10.54 -41.64
C LYS A 155 15.02 11.19 -42.78
N ALA A 156 15.68 11.85 -43.68
CA ALA A 156 15.05 12.48 -44.84
C ALA A 156 14.39 11.43 -45.75
N SER A 157 13.27 11.80 -46.37
CA SER A 157 12.64 11.00 -47.44
C SER A 157 13.57 10.89 -48.65
N THR A 158 13.46 9.80 -49.37
CA THR A 158 14.09 9.57 -50.67
C THR A 158 13.00 9.23 -51.70
N CYS A 159 13.35 9.14 -52.99
CA CYS A 159 12.39 8.73 -54.03
C CYS A 159 11.80 7.32 -53.84
N LEU A 160 12.38 6.51 -52.94
CA LEU A 160 12.01 5.11 -52.69
C LEU A 160 11.55 4.84 -51.25
N LYS A 161 11.73 5.79 -50.33
CA LYS A 161 11.38 5.64 -48.90
C LYS A 161 10.92 6.95 -48.32
N ASP A 162 9.87 6.87 -47.50
CA ASP A 162 9.41 8.00 -46.73
C ASP A 162 10.44 8.36 -45.64
N GLY A 163 10.45 9.63 -45.27
CA GLY A 163 11.26 10.11 -44.17
C GLY A 163 10.69 9.64 -42.82
N SER A 164 11.53 9.59 -41.81
CA SER A 164 11.08 9.21 -40.48
C SER A 164 11.78 9.96 -39.37
N LYS A 165 11.13 10.06 -38.22
CA LYS A 165 11.71 10.60 -36.97
C LYS A 165 11.21 9.83 -35.77
N VAL A 166 12.01 9.78 -34.72
CA VAL A 166 11.63 9.16 -33.46
C VAL A 166 11.12 10.24 -32.50
N MET A 167 9.93 10.03 -31.98
CA MET A 167 9.32 10.87 -30.96
C MET A 167 9.36 10.17 -29.61
N ALA A 168 9.62 10.90 -28.54
CA ALA A 168 9.65 10.38 -27.18
C ALA A 168 8.46 10.91 -26.35
N CYS A 169 7.98 10.06 -25.47
CA CYS A 169 7.11 10.43 -24.36
C CYS A 169 7.94 10.77 -23.12
N SER A 170 7.41 11.59 -22.24
CA SER A 170 8.06 11.93 -20.95
C SER A 170 8.36 10.73 -20.05
N CYS A 171 7.68 9.58 -20.27
CA CYS A 171 7.95 8.32 -19.59
C CYS A 171 9.19 7.57 -20.11
N GLY A 172 9.78 8.02 -21.22
CA GLY A 172 10.93 7.38 -21.87
C GLY A 172 10.60 6.50 -23.06
N ASP A 173 9.34 6.17 -23.29
CA ASP A 173 8.91 5.40 -24.45
C ASP A 173 9.04 6.19 -25.75
N LYS A 174 9.29 5.48 -26.85
CA LYS A 174 9.58 6.07 -28.14
C LYS A 174 8.73 5.48 -29.24
N GLU A 175 8.29 6.31 -30.16
CA GLU A 175 7.56 5.94 -31.36
C GLU A 175 8.24 6.49 -32.59
N THR A 176 8.31 5.69 -33.68
CA THR A 176 8.78 6.17 -34.97
C THR A 176 7.60 6.69 -35.79
N LYS A 177 7.65 7.99 -36.16
CA LYS A 177 6.68 8.60 -37.07
C LYS A 177 7.30 8.69 -38.48
N VAL A 178 6.56 8.25 -39.45
CA VAL A 178 6.88 8.30 -40.88
C VAL A 178 6.19 9.50 -41.50
#